data_e5afaeccf68a3ada1d236c06f5b8e970
#
_entry.id   e5afaeccf68a3ada1d236c06f5b8e970
#
_cell.length_a   1.000
_cell.length_b   1.000
_cell.length_c   1.000
_cell.angle_alpha   90.00
_cell.angle_beta   90.00
_cell.angle_gamma   90.00
#
_symmetry.space_group_name_H-M   'P 1'
#
loop_
_entity.id
_entity.type
_entity.pdbx_description
1 polymer ?
#
loop_
_entity_poly.entity_id
_entity_poly.type
_entity_poly.pdbx_seq_one_letter_code
_entity_poly.pdbx_strand_id
1 'polypeptide(L)'
;VSATASGGRSTGYAQVTATNEGGGTSVLDVTDPTGDDNGPGTYQYPTDSSFVAGSFDLTRFQVLSDGTFAYLRVTLRTLVPTFGALDGAQLLDVYVHVPGATATSTAAAFATRNYAISSSGAWSQRLEVQGFAAPVWVNAGGNTVGTPFVLPVQSDRTITIALPEAQFGTPGSGWGFSVVLTGQDGFSSDQARAFTATPGAFTFGVCASGGTAPICSVNPSTVPKAMDVITPPGVSQATELDPTLGAVVIQPVTVP
;
A
#
# COMPACT_ATOMS: atom_id res chain seq x y z
N VAL A 1 -8.61 23.58 12.03
CA VAL A 1 -9.12 22.71 13.11
C VAL A 1 -8.94 23.44 14.43
N SER A 2 -10.03 23.86 15.07
CA SER A 2 -9.99 24.46 16.40
C SER A 2 -10.35 23.39 17.41
N ALA A 3 -9.43 23.03 18.28
CA ALA A 3 -9.71 22.18 19.43
C ALA A 3 -9.89 23.06 20.67
N THR A 4 -11.06 23.02 21.30
CA THR A 4 -11.31 23.64 22.62
C THR A 4 -11.23 22.55 23.66
N ALA A 5 -10.22 22.58 24.54
CA ALA A 5 -10.13 21.70 25.69
C ALA A 5 -10.77 22.39 26.90
N SER A 6 -11.86 21.81 27.45
CA SER A 6 -12.37 22.16 28.78
C SER A 6 -11.73 21.25 29.81
N GLY A 7 -11.12 21.84 30.86
CA GLY A 7 -10.35 21.12 31.87
C GLY A 7 -11.19 20.14 32.68
N GLY A 8 -10.90 18.87 32.52
CA GLY A 8 -11.30 17.74 33.34
C GLY A 8 -10.26 16.64 33.15
N ARG A 9 -9.69 16.12 34.25
CA ARG A 9 -8.83 14.95 34.21
C ARG A 9 -9.63 13.76 33.71
N SER A 10 -9.56 13.47 32.42
CA SER A 10 -9.88 12.15 31.89
C SER A 10 -8.78 11.77 30.94
N THR A 11 -8.23 10.58 31.09
CA THR A 11 -7.46 9.88 30.07
C THR A 11 -8.43 9.54 28.94
N GLY A 12 -8.93 10.53 28.26
CA GLY A 12 -9.83 10.38 27.12
C GLY A 12 -9.01 10.54 25.86
N TYR A 13 -9.08 9.56 25.00
CA TYR A 13 -8.73 9.72 23.59
C TYR A 13 -9.53 10.91 23.06
N ALA A 14 -8.87 11.96 22.56
CA ALA A 14 -9.55 13.00 21.81
C ALA A 14 -10.07 12.35 20.52
N GLN A 15 -11.36 12.12 20.44
CA GLN A 15 -12.01 11.77 19.20
C GLN A 15 -11.98 13.05 18.32
N VAL A 16 -10.97 13.14 17.48
CA VAL A 16 -10.95 14.15 16.41
C VAL A 16 -11.92 13.65 15.37
N THR A 17 -13.12 14.17 15.35
CA THR A 17 -14.01 14.02 14.20
C THR A 17 -13.41 14.87 13.09
N ALA A 18 -12.59 14.29 12.25
CA ALA A 18 -12.15 14.92 11.02
C ALA A 18 -13.36 14.94 10.07
N THR A 19 -14.08 16.06 10.05
CA THR A 19 -15.21 16.31 9.13
C THR A 19 -14.76 16.66 7.72
N ASN A 20 -13.47 16.52 7.43
CA ASN A 20 -12.95 16.73 6.09
C ASN A 20 -11.94 15.63 5.78
N GLU A 21 -12.38 14.63 5.05
CA GLU A 21 -11.58 13.50 4.55
C GLU A 21 -10.62 13.93 3.43
N GLY A 22 -9.83 14.99 3.66
CA GLY A 22 -8.94 15.52 2.64
C GLY A 22 -9.74 16.11 1.46
N GLY A 23 -10.41 17.23 1.69
CA GLY A 23 -11.06 18.01 0.65
C GLY A 23 -10.02 18.85 -0.09
N GLY A 24 -9.38 18.26 -1.09
CA GLY A 24 -8.47 18.96 -1.99
C GLY A 24 -8.92 18.80 -3.44
N THR A 25 -8.22 19.47 -4.34
CA THR A 25 -8.35 19.22 -5.78
C THR A 25 -7.78 17.85 -6.10
N SER A 26 -8.52 17.04 -6.87
CA SER A 26 -8.02 15.76 -7.37
C SER A 26 -6.90 16.01 -8.38
N VAL A 27 -5.73 15.45 -8.10
CA VAL A 27 -4.54 15.49 -8.95
C VAL A 27 -4.41 14.22 -9.78
N LEU A 28 -4.74 13.08 -9.15
CA LEU A 28 -4.79 11.77 -9.78
C LEU A 28 -5.97 10.99 -9.21
N ASP A 29 -6.64 10.23 -10.07
CA ASP A 29 -7.75 9.37 -9.69
C ASP A 29 -7.77 8.13 -10.58
N VAL A 30 -7.40 6.99 -10.02
CA VAL A 30 -7.26 5.71 -10.73
C VAL A 30 -8.19 4.70 -10.08
N THR A 31 -9.05 4.09 -10.87
CA THR A 31 -9.84 2.93 -10.46
C THR A 31 -9.07 1.65 -10.73
N ASP A 32 -9.23 0.68 -9.86
CA ASP A 32 -8.64 -0.64 -9.98
C ASP A 32 -9.74 -1.71 -10.10
N PRO A 33 -9.48 -2.82 -10.80
CA PRO A 33 -10.45 -3.92 -10.87
C PRO A 33 -10.72 -4.49 -9.49
N THR A 34 -11.94 -4.99 -9.29
CA THR A 34 -12.33 -5.62 -8.02
C THR A 34 -12.19 -7.13 -8.10
N GLY A 35 -11.53 -7.75 -7.12
CA GLY A 35 -11.40 -9.19 -7.00
C GLY A 35 -10.15 -9.76 -7.68
N ASP A 36 -9.17 -8.91 -7.95
CA ASP A 36 -7.85 -9.28 -8.44
C ASP A 36 -6.75 -9.28 -7.35
N ASP A 37 -7.17 -9.24 -6.10
CA ASP A 37 -6.35 -9.38 -4.89
C ASP A 37 -5.75 -10.79 -4.71
N ASN A 38 -5.25 -11.33 -5.79
CA ASN A 38 -4.68 -12.68 -5.90
C ASN A 38 -3.29 -12.68 -6.58
N GLY A 39 -2.60 -11.54 -6.52
CA GLY A 39 -1.26 -11.36 -7.06
C GLY A 39 -1.19 -11.65 -8.56
N PRO A 40 -0.36 -12.62 -8.98
CA PRO A 40 -0.30 -13.06 -10.38
C PRO A 40 -1.49 -13.95 -10.81
N GLY A 41 -2.60 -13.90 -10.11
CA GLY A 41 -3.84 -14.63 -10.41
C GLY A 41 -3.99 -15.96 -9.67
N THR A 42 -3.05 -16.34 -8.80
CA THR A 42 -3.08 -17.65 -8.13
C THR A 42 -3.03 -17.57 -6.61
N TYR A 43 -2.66 -16.43 -6.05
CA TYR A 43 -2.47 -16.29 -4.62
C TYR A 43 -3.76 -16.53 -3.85
N GLN A 44 -3.60 -17.10 -2.67
CA GLN A 44 -4.70 -17.47 -1.78
C GLN A 44 -4.53 -16.75 -0.44
N TYR A 45 -5.62 -16.26 0.10
CA TYR A 45 -5.66 -15.69 1.44
C TYR A 45 -5.28 -16.71 2.52
N PRO A 46 -4.77 -16.26 3.68
CA PRO A 46 -4.67 -17.11 4.86
C PRO A 46 -6.04 -17.69 5.23
N THR A 47 -6.05 -18.87 5.85
CA THR A 47 -7.29 -19.61 6.12
C THR A 47 -7.96 -19.25 7.43
N ASP A 48 -7.32 -18.45 8.30
CA ASP A 48 -7.95 -17.96 9.52
C ASP A 48 -9.03 -16.93 9.19
N SER A 49 -10.15 -16.97 9.92
CA SER A 49 -11.33 -16.14 9.69
C SER A 49 -11.09 -14.63 9.90
N SER A 50 -9.97 -14.25 10.48
CA SER A 50 -9.56 -12.83 10.62
C SER A 50 -9.25 -12.19 9.27
N PHE A 51 -8.95 -12.98 8.24
CA PHE A 51 -8.64 -12.49 6.89
C PHE A 51 -9.90 -12.49 6.02
N VAL A 52 -10.61 -11.40 6.07
CA VAL A 52 -11.88 -11.24 5.34
C VAL A 52 -11.62 -11.01 3.85
N ALA A 53 -12.40 -11.65 2.99
CA ALA A 53 -12.29 -11.48 1.54
C ALA A 53 -12.40 -10.01 1.12
N GLY A 54 -11.53 -9.55 0.22
CA GLY A 54 -11.42 -8.17 -0.22
C GLY A 54 -10.60 -7.27 0.72
N SER A 55 -10.01 -7.82 1.79
CA SER A 55 -9.14 -7.02 2.68
C SER A 55 -7.81 -6.63 2.02
N PHE A 56 -7.42 -7.30 0.96
CA PHE A 56 -6.23 -6.98 0.18
C PHE A 56 -6.56 -6.61 -1.27
N ASP A 57 -7.80 -6.12 -1.52
CA ASP A 57 -8.35 -5.75 -2.82
C ASP A 57 -8.42 -4.21 -2.88
N LEU A 58 -7.49 -3.62 -3.62
CA LEU A 58 -7.49 -2.20 -3.96
C LEU A 58 -8.57 -1.94 -5.01
N THR A 59 -9.39 -0.93 -4.84
CA THR A 59 -10.42 -0.59 -5.83
C THR A 59 -10.25 0.81 -6.40
N ARG A 60 -9.40 1.63 -5.75
CA ARG A 60 -9.12 2.99 -6.20
C ARG A 60 -7.89 3.55 -5.51
N PHE A 61 -7.13 4.35 -6.23
CA PHE A 61 -6.07 5.20 -5.68
C PHE A 61 -6.29 6.64 -6.11
N GLN A 62 -6.20 7.57 -5.16
CA GLN A 62 -6.36 9.00 -5.40
C GLN A 62 -5.20 9.79 -4.79
N VAL A 63 -4.79 10.82 -5.52
CA VAL A 63 -3.91 11.88 -5.00
C VAL A 63 -4.70 13.18 -5.03
N LEU A 64 -4.82 13.82 -3.87
CA LEU A 64 -5.49 15.12 -3.72
C LEU A 64 -4.51 16.14 -3.12
N SER A 65 -4.73 17.42 -3.38
CA SER A 65 -3.95 18.52 -2.82
C SER A 65 -4.88 19.64 -2.40
N ASP A 66 -4.65 20.21 -1.21
CA ASP A 66 -5.35 21.41 -0.74
C ASP A 66 -4.41 22.64 -0.67
N GLY A 67 -3.17 22.49 -1.16
CA GLY A 67 -2.13 23.52 -1.12
C GLY A 67 -1.37 23.59 0.22
N THR A 68 -1.76 22.78 1.20
CA THR A 68 -1.07 22.64 2.49
C THR A 68 -0.63 21.18 2.69
N PHE A 69 -1.52 20.26 2.35
CA PHE A 69 -1.30 18.84 2.43
C PHE A 69 -1.60 18.16 1.10
N ALA A 70 -0.76 17.19 0.76
CA ALA A 70 -1.07 16.15 -0.21
C ALA A 70 -1.70 14.96 0.52
N TYR A 71 -2.73 14.38 -0.07
CA TYR A 71 -3.43 13.23 0.47
C TYR A 71 -3.31 12.07 -0.52
N LEU A 72 -2.68 10.98 -0.08
CA LEU A 72 -2.67 9.72 -0.82
C LEU A 72 -3.75 8.84 -0.22
N ARG A 73 -4.79 8.52 -0.98
CA ARG A 73 -5.92 7.75 -0.49
C ARG A 73 -6.08 6.47 -1.31
N VAL A 74 -6.06 5.34 -0.64
CA VAL A 74 -6.48 4.06 -1.21
C VAL A 74 -7.89 3.72 -0.73
N THR A 75 -8.68 3.13 -1.61
CA THR A 75 -9.96 2.50 -1.26
C THR A 75 -9.81 1.01 -1.44
N LEU A 76 -10.26 0.26 -0.44
CA LEU A 76 -10.26 -1.20 -0.42
C LEU A 76 -11.67 -1.73 -0.66
N ARG A 77 -11.79 -2.94 -1.18
CA ARG A 77 -13.09 -3.61 -1.22
C ARG A 77 -13.64 -3.88 0.17
N THR A 78 -12.75 -4.20 1.12
CA THR A 78 -13.11 -4.44 2.53
C THR A 78 -12.02 -3.87 3.44
N LEU A 79 -12.41 -3.03 4.40
CA LEU A 79 -11.52 -2.56 5.46
C LEU A 79 -12.19 -2.83 6.81
N VAL A 80 -11.65 -3.79 7.56
CA VAL A 80 -12.14 -4.14 8.89
C VAL A 80 -10.99 -4.14 9.89
N PRO A 81 -11.21 -3.70 11.14
CA PRO A 81 -10.21 -3.84 12.18
C PRO A 81 -9.81 -5.30 12.34
N THR A 82 -8.51 -5.58 12.32
CA THR A 82 -7.96 -6.92 12.46
C THR A 82 -6.82 -6.91 13.46
N PHE A 83 -6.79 -7.86 14.38
CA PHE A 83 -5.79 -7.96 15.45
C PHE A 83 -5.61 -6.66 16.28
N GLY A 84 -6.68 -5.85 16.38
CA GLY A 84 -6.67 -4.57 17.09
C GLY A 84 -6.18 -3.37 16.29
N ALA A 85 -5.78 -3.55 15.03
CA ALA A 85 -5.41 -2.46 14.12
C ALA A 85 -6.63 -1.93 13.38
N LEU A 86 -6.79 -0.60 13.30
CA LEU A 86 -7.90 0.05 12.59
C LEU A 86 -7.75 -0.03 11.07
N ASP A 87 -6.54 0.00 10.57
CA ASP A 87 -6.17 -0.21 9.17
C ASP A 87 -6.07 -1.71 8.81
N GLY A 88 -6.48 -2.59 9.72
CA GLY A 88 -6.67 -4.00 9.48
C GLY A 88 -5.36 -4.79 9.38
N ALA A 89 -5.38 -5.84 8.55
CA ALA A 89 -4.24 -6.73 8.31
C ALA A 89 -3.33 -6.26 7.17
N GLN A 90 -3.60 -5.08 6.62
CA GLN A 90 -2.93 -4.54 5.45
C GLN A 90 -1.51 -4.05 5.77
N LEU A 91 -0.65 -4.14 4.75
CA LEU A 91 0.61 -3.44 4.64
C LEU A 91 0.62 -2.77 3.28
N LEU A 92 0.63 -1.46 3.30
CA LEU A 92 0.55 -0.60 2.11
C LEU A 92 1.91 0.07 1.90
N ASP A 93 2.54 -0.19 0.76
CA ASP A 93 3.71 0.53 0.27
C ASP A 93 3.28 1.52 -0.83
N VAL A 94 3.72 2.77 -0.75
CA VAL A 94 3.58 3.76 -1.81
C VAL A 94 4.95 4.32 -2.16
N TYR A 95 5.40 4.04 -3.39
CA TYR A 95 6.64 4.54 -3.95
C TYR A 95 6.33 5.75 -4.82
N VAL A 96 6.98 6.88 -4.54
CA VAL A 96 6.66 8.17 -5.16
C VAL A 96 7.81 8.64 -6.02
N HIS A 97 7.58 8.70 -7.32
CA HIS A 97 8.46 9.34 -8.29
C HIS A 97 8.15 10.83 -8.35
N VAL A 98 9.15 11.65 -8.06
CA VAL A 98 9.07 13.11 -8.22
C VAL A 98 9.93 13.51 -9.40
N PRO A 99 9.37 14.18 -10.43
CA PRO A 99 10.14 14.60 -11.60
C PRO A 99 11.33 15.49 -11.21
N GLY A 100 12.50 15.22 -11.79
CA GLY A 100 13.70 15.99 -11.54
C GLY A 100 14.40 15.72 -10.20
N ALA A 101 13.92 14.77 -9.41
CA ALA A 101 14.61 14.35 -8.20
C ALA A 101 16.01 13.79 -8.52
N THR A 102 17.03 14.26 -7.80
CA THR A 102 18.44 13.90 -8.06
C THR A 102 18.84 12.56 -7.45
N ALA A 103 18.12 12.12 -6.40
CA ALA A 103 18.33 10.84 -5.75
C ALA A 103 17.07 9.99 -5.91
N THR A 104 17.19 8.85 -6.57
CA THR A 104 16.09 7.92 -6.81
C THR A 104 16.53 6.47 -6.57
N SER A 105 15.57 5.58 -6.35
CA SER A 105 15.78 4.14 -6.18
C SER A 105 14.70 3.36 -6.93
N THR A 106 15.03 2.16 -7.37
CA THR A 106 14.07 1.17 -7.88
C THR A 106 13.86 0.01 -6.91
N ALA A 107 14.55 0.02 -5.76
CA ALA A 107 14.44 -1.06 -4.80
C ALA A 107 13.10 -1.03 -4.07
N ALA A 108 12.53 -2.20 -3.79
CA ALA A 108 11.45 -2.33 -2.83
C ALA A 108 11.91 -1.93 -1.42
N ALA A 109 10.95 -1.75 -0.50
CA ALA A 109 11.22 -1.43 0.91
C ALA A 109 12.25 -2.38 1.56
N PHE A 110 12.14 -3.64 1.21
CA PHE A 110 13.04 -4.72 1.63
C PHE A 110 13.27 -5.66 0.44
N ALA A 111 14.49 -6.22 0.32
CA ALA A 111 14.80 -7.19 -0.74
C ALA A 111 13.87 -8.42 -0.70
N THR A 112 13.41 -8.81 0.47
CA THR A 112 12.49 -9.93 0.71
C THR A 112 11.05 -9.69 0.23
N ARG A 113 10.73 -8.47 -0.27
CA ARG A 113 9.46 -8.19 -0.97
C ARG A 113 9.43 -8.81 -2.38
N ASN A 114 10.62 -9.15 -2.94
CA ASN A 114 10.81 -9.86 -4.21
C ASN A 114 10.20 -9.16 -5.44
N TYR A 115 10.18 -7.83 -5.44
CA TYR A 115 9.86 -7.01 -6.60
C TYR A 115 10.77 -5.77 -6.64
N ALA A 116 10.79 -5.11 -7.76
CA ALA A 116 11.42 -3.80 -7.94
C ALA A 116 10.38 -2.81 -8.50
N ILE A 117 10.71 -1.53 -8.44
CA ILE A 117 9.95 -0.47 -9.11
C ILE A 117 10.62 -0.20 -10.46
N SER A 118 9.83 0.07 -11.49
CA SER A 118 10.37 0.35 -12.83
C SER A 118 11.28 1.57 -12.82
N SER A 119 12.22 1.62 -13.77
CA SER A 119 13.11 2.77 -13.92
C SER A 119 12.37 4.06 -14.26
N SER A 120 11.23 3.97 -14.97
CA SER A 120 10.35 5.11 -15.26
C SER A 120 9.64 5.65 -14.02
N GLY A 121 9.45 4.82 -13.00
CA GLY A 121 8.87 5.15 -11.70
C GLY A 121 9.89 5.18 -10.57
N ALA A 122 11.20 5.26 -10.89
CA ALA A 122 12.23 5.28 -9.85
C ALA A 122 11.90 6.33 -8.79
N TRP A 123 11.68 5.86 -7.56
CA TRP A 123 11.10 6.66 -6.50
C TRP A 123 12.15 7.51 -5.78
N SER A 124 11.77 8.70 -5.40
CA SER A 124 12.56 9.60 -4.53
C SER A 124 12.07 9.60 -3.09
N GLN A 125 10.82 9.22 -2.87
CA GLN A 125 10.21 9.09 -1.55
C GLN A 125 9.39 7.80 -1.49
N ARG A 126 9.34 7.17 -0.31
CA ARG A 126 8.58 5.96 -0.06
C ARG A 126 7.82 6.07 1.26
N LEU A 127 6.61 5.58 1.24
CA LEU A 127 5.73 5.46 2.39
C LEU A 127 5.44 3.98 2.66
N GLU A 128 5.36 3.61 3.95
CA GLU A 128 4.87 2.30 4.38
C GLU A 128 3.87 2.53 5.51
N VAL A 129 2.70 1.94 5.40
CA VAL A 129 1.60 2.06 6.35
C VAL A 129 1.11 0.69 6.74
N GLN A 130 0.99 0.46 8.05
CA GLN A 130 0.47 -0.76 8.65
C GLN A 130 0.01 -0.51 10.09
N GLY A 131 -0.84 -1.38 10.63
CA GLY A 131 -1.48 -1.15 11.92
C GLY A 131 -0.64 -1.45 13.17
N PHE A 132 0.55 -2.08 13.04
CA PHE A 132 1.34 -2.51 14.20
C PHE A 132 2.66 -1.77 14.39
N ALA A 133 3.01 -0.91 13.46
CA ALA A 133 4.18 -0.03 13.56
C ALA A 133 3.82 1.39 13.16
N ALA A 134 4.65 2.33 13.60
CA ALA A 134 4.53 3.70 13.14
C ALA A 134 4.71 3.78 11.62
N PRO A 135 3.94 4.62 10.91
CA PRO A 135 4.08 4.77 9.47
C PRO A 135 5.47 5.30 9.13
N VAL A 136 6.03 4.80 8.03
CA VAL A 136 7.35 5.18 7.53
C VAL A 136 7.20 6.18 6.39
N TRP A 137 8.04 7.21 6.39
CA TRP A 137 8.23 8.12 5.26
C TRP A 137 9.71 8.44 5.13
N VAL A 138 10.31 7.93 4.06
CA VAL A 138 11.76 8.03 3.81
C VAL A 138 12.03 8.53 2.40
N ASN A 139 13.21 9.13 2.21
CA ASN A 139 13.74 9.44 0.88
C ASN A 139 14.51 8.24 0.28
N ALA A 140 14.96 8.35 -0.97
CA ALA A 140 15.71 7.31 -1.67
C ALA A 140 17.02 6.89 -0.99
N GLY A 141 17.57 7.73 -0.13
CA GLY A 141 18.73 7.42 0.71
C GLY A 141 18.40 6.69 2.02
N GLY A 142 17.11 6.38 2.27
CA GLY A 142 16.65 5.72 3.49
C GLY A 142 16.51 6.66 4.70
N ASN A 143 16.71 7.97 4.53
CA ASN A 143 16.55 8.93 5.62
C ASN A 143 15.09 9.30 5.81
N THR A 144 14.66 9.38 7.07
CA THR A 144 13.31 9.86 7.42
C THR A 144 13.09 11.28 6.92
N VAL A 145 11.98 11.49 6.19
CA VAL A 145 11.54 12.82 5.72
C VAL A 145 10.63 13.47 6.76
N GLY A 146 9.71 12.69 7.31
CA GLY A 146 8.75 13.17 8.30
C GLY A 146 7.89 12.03 8.85
N THR A 147 6.86 12.38 9.60
CA THR A 147 5.85 11.42 10.09
C THR A 147 4.54 11.70 9.37
N PRO A 148 4.06 10.79 8.51
CA PRO A 148 2.78 10.97 7.85
C PRO A 148 1.64 10.81 8.85
N PHE A 149 0.54 11.51 8.62
CA PHE A 149 -0.69 11.27 9.35
C PHE A 149 -1.54 10.26 8.57
N VAL A 150 -1.92 9.15 9.22
CA VAL A 150 -2.68 8.07 8.59
C VAL A 150 -4.07 8.01 9.20
N LEU A 151 -5.09 8.01 8.36
CA LEU A 151 -6.49 7.97 8.73
C LEU A 151 -7.19 6.80 8.03
N PRO A 152 -7.40 5.66 8.70
CA PRO A 152 -8.27 4.60 8.22
C PRO A 152 -9.74 4.93 8.56
N VAL A 153 -10.64 4.80 7.56
CA VAL A 153 -12.09 5.03 7.71
C VAL A 153 -12.81 3.78 7.21
N GLN A 154 -13.28 2.94 8.14
CA GLN A 154 -13.90 1.64 7.82
C GLN A 154 -15.22 1.79 7.05
N SER A 155 -16.05 2.80 7.38
CA SER A 155 -17.31 3.06 6.67
C SER A 155 -17.11 3.28 5.18
N ASP A 156 -16.01 3.94 4.82
CA ASP A 156 -15.69 4.32 3.44
C ASP A 156 -14.66 3.36 2.83
N ARG A 157 -14.11 2.48 3.66
CA ARG A 157 -13.09 1.49 3.29
C ARG A 157 -11.82 2.16 2.75
N THR A 158 -11.48 3.33 3.30
CA THR A 158 -10.32 4.12 2.86
C THR A 158 -9.21 4.14 3.90
N ILE A 159 -7.98 4.19 3.42
CA ILE A 159 -6.79 4.59 4.19
C ILE A 159 -6.23 5.83 3.50
N THR A 160 -6.24 6.96 4.22
CA THR A 160 -5.72 8.24 3.72
C THR A 160 -4.41 8.57 4.45
N ILE A 161 -3.38 8.88 3.67
CA ILE A 161 -2.07 9.33 4.17
C ILE A 161 -1.97 10.83 3.87
N ALA A 162 -1.94 11.67 4.90
CA ALA A 162 -1.78 13.11 4.75
C ALA A 162 -0.32 13.51 4.98
N LEU A 163 0.23 14.28 4.05
CA LEU A 163 1.63 14.67 3.97
C LEU A 163 1.72 16.19 3.79
N PRO A 164 2.44 16.92 4.66
CA PRO A 164 2.66 18.36 4.45
C PRO A 164 3.38 18.62 3.12
N GLU A 165 2.79 19.41 2.23
CA GLU A 165 3.38 19.71 0.92
C GLU A 165 4.72 20.46 1.02
N ALA A 166 4.95 21.17 2.10
CA ALA A 166 6.24 21.82 2.37
C ALA A 166 7.42 20.83 2.44
N GLN A 167 7.15 19.54 2.75
CA GLN A 167 8.15 18.46 2.81
C GLN A 167 7.98 17.44 1.67
N PHE A 168 6.75 17.11 1.33
CA PHE A 168 6.42 16.13 0.30
C PHE A 168 6.62 16.69 -1.10
N GLY A 169 6.34 17.97 -1.29
CA GLY A 169 6.16 18.65 -2.56
C GLY A 169 4.69 18.70 -2.95
N THR A 170 4.36 19.55 -3.92
CA THR A 170 3.01 19.68 -4.47
C THR A 170 2.87 18.71 -5.65
N PRO A 171 2.05 17.64 -5.55
CA PRO A 171 1.88 16.70 -6.65
C PRO A 171 1.34 17.38 -7.92
N GLY A 172 1.89 17.02 -9.06
CA GLY A 172 1.52 17.60 -10.36
C GLY A 172 2.00 16.74 -11.51
N SER A 173 1.91 17.28 -12.73
CA SER A 173 2.25 16.56 -13.96
C SER A 173 3.59 15.83 -13.89
N GLY A 174 3.61 14.58 -14.33
CA GLY A 174 4.78 13.72 -14.35
C GLY A 174 5.11 13.02 -13.01
N TRP A 175 4.42 13.36 -11.91
CA TRP A 175 4.55 12.56 -10.68
C TRP A 175 4.05 11.14 -10.92
N GLY A 176 4.76 10.16 -10.36
CA GLY A 176 4.43 8.74 -10.48
C GLY A 176 4.24 8.07 -9.12
N PHE A 177 3.32 7.12 -9.06
CA PHE A 177 2.99 6.39 -7.85
C PHE A 177 2.91 4.90 -8.15
N SER A 178 3.76 4.10 -7.51
CA SER A 178 3.61 2.64 -7.49
C SER A 178 3.03 2.25 -6.14
N VAL A 179 1.83 1.68 -6.14
CA VAL A 179 1.05 1.35 -4.94
C VAL A 179 0.97 -0.15 -4.83
N VAL A 180 1.43 -0.71 -3.71
CA VAL A 180 1.49 -2.15 -3.47
C VAL A 180 0.80 -2.48 -2.16
N LEU A 181 -0.11 -3.43 -2.20
CA LEU A 181 -0.82 -3.92 -1.02
C LEU A 181 -0.46 -5.38 -0.75
N THR A 182 -0.11 -5.67 0.49
CA THR A 182 0.08 -7.03 1.00
C THR A 182 -0.42 -7.13 2.44
N GLY A 183 -0.24 -8.29 3.08
CA GLY A 183 -0.56 -8.46 4.50
C GLY A 183 0.63 -8.13 5.39
N GLN A 184 0.38 -7.46 6.50
CA GLN A 184 1.34 -7.29 7.58
C GLN A 184 1.36 -8.52 8.50
N ASP A 185 2.48 -8.84 9.15
CA ASP A 185 2.58 -9.90 10.16
C ASP A 185 2.95 -9.39 11.56
N GLY A 186 3.44 -8.14 11.65
CA GLY A 186 3.75 -7.46 12.90
C GLY A 186 5.05 -7.92 13.61
N PHE A 187 5.83 -8.83 13.03
CA PHE A 187 7.01 -9.39 13.71
C PHE A 187 8.20 -9.70 12.79
N SER A 188 8.02 -9.97 11.50
CA SER A 188 9.15 -10.21 10.59
C SER A 188 9.93 -8.92 10.32
N SER A 189 11.18 -9.06 9.89
CA SER A 189 12.06 -7.90 9.64
C SER A 189 11.53 -6.98 8.54
N ASP A 190 10.80 -7.53 7.56
CA ASP A 190 10.17 -6.78 6.48
C ASP A 190 8.67 -6.51 6.72
N GLN A 191 8.16 -6.89 7.90
CA GLN A 191 6.77 -6.72 8.33
C GLN A 191 5.72 -7.34 7.40
N ALA A 192 6.15 -7.97 6.29
CA ALA A 192 5.24 -8.55 5.31
C ALA A 192 4.99 -10.03 5.60
N ARG A 193 3.73 -10.39 5.63
CA ARG A 193 3.27 -11.75 5.84
C ARG A 193 3.89 -12.73 4.86
N ALA A 194 4.30 -13.88 5.37
CA ALA A 194 4.97 -14.90 4.59
C ALA A 194 4.02 -15.59 3.59
N PHE A 195 4.61 -16.08 2.50
CA PHE A 195 3.97 -16.96 1.52
C PHE A 195 4.45 -18.39 1.70
N THR A 196 3.55 -19.34 1.52
CA THR A 196 3.78 -20.79 1.51
C THR A 196 3.21 -21.38 0.22
N ALA A 197 3.55 -22.60 -0.13
CA ALA A 197 3.05 -23.21 -1.38
C ALA A 197 1.51 -23.24 -1.44
N THR A 198 0.87 -23.57 -0.31
CA THR A 198 -0.58 -23.49 -0.12
C THR A 198 -0.89 -22.65 1.11
N PRO A 199 -2.08 -22.03 1.23
CA PRO A 199 -2.37 -21.14 2.33
C PRO A 199 -2.33 -21.86 3.70
N GLY A 200 -1.71 -21.22 4.68
CA GLY A 200 -1.80 -21.61 6.08
C GLY A 200 -2.79 -20.73 6.85
N ALA A 201 -2.93 -20.95 8.16
CA ALA A 201 -3.82 -20.13 8.99
C ALA A 201 -3.46 -18.63 8.90
N PHE A 202 -2.17 -18.31 8.94
CA PHE A 202 -1.66 -16.94 8.95
C PHE A 202 -0.62 -16.67 7.84
N THR A 203 -0.54 -17.51 6.82
CA THR A 203 0.34 -17.32 5.65
C THR A 203 -0.48 -17.34 4.37
N PHE A 204 -0.12 -16.48 3.43
CA PHE A 204 -0.66 -16.55 2.09
C PHE A 204 -0.20 -17.83 1.40
N GLY A 205 -1.02 -18.36 0.48
CA GLY A 205 -0.64 -19.42 -0.43
C GLY A 205 -0.23 -18.86 -1.78
N VAL A 206 0.81 -19.41 -2.39
CA VAL A 206 1.14 -19.11 -3.79
C VAL A 206 0.06 -19.69 -4.72
N CYS A 207 -0.48 -20.85 -4.35
CA CYS A 207 -1.56 -21.53 -5.09
C CYS A 207 -2.54 -22.21 -4.14
N ALA A 208 -3.73 -22.50 -4.65
CA ALA A 208 -4.62 -23.46 -4.03
C ALA A 208 -3.99 -24.88 -4.06
N SER A 209 -4.41 -25.75 -3.15
CA SER A 209 -3.96 -27.15 -3.14
C SER A 209 -4.27 -27.83 -4.49
N GLY A 210 -3.27 -28.45 -5.08
CA GLY A 210 -3.38 -29.10 -6.39
C GLY A 210 -3.31 -28.13 -7.59
N GLY A 211 -2.96 -26.86 -7.37
CA GLY A 211 -2.74 -25.91 -8.46
C GLY A 211 -1.64 -26.37 -9.41
N THR A 212 -1.83 -26.15 -10.72
CA THR A 212 -0.93 -26.60 -11.79
C THR A 212 -0.30 -25.46 -12.58
N ALA A 213 -0.61 -24.21 -12.26
CA ALA A 213 0.02 -23.06 -12.92
C ALA A 213 1.55 -23.07 -12.68
N PRO A 214 2.39 -22.59 -13.61
CA PRO A 214 3.85 -22.61 -13.47
C PRO A 214 4.36 -22.02 -12.16
N ILE A 215 3.75 -20.95 -11.68
CA ILE A 215 4.10 -20.29 -10.41
C ILE A 215 3.91 -21.21 -9.20
N CYS A 216 3.02 -22.21 -9.24
CA CYS A 216 2.81 -23.14 -8.13
C CYS A 216 4.05 -24.00 -7.82
N SER A 217 5.01 -24.05 -8.75
CA SER A 217 6.29 -24.74 -8.59
C SER A 217 7.43 -23.80 -8.16
N VAL A 218 7.17 -22.49 -8.06
CA VAL A 218 8.17 -21.50 -7.62
C VAL A 218 8.34 -21.60 -6.10
N ASN A 219 9.58 -21.37 -5.63
CA ASN A 219 9.84 -21.30 -4.19
C ASN A 219 9.02 -20.14 -3.57
N PRO A 220 8.14 -20.41 -2.60
CA PRO A 220 7.30 -19.38 -1.99
C PRO A 220 8.06 -18.20 -1.36
N SER A 221 9.32 -18.41 -0.96
CA SER A 221 10.15 -17.32 -0.40
C SER A 221 10.65 -16.34 -1.45
N THR A 222 10.52 -16.65 -2.73
CA THR A 222 11.00 -15.83 -3.86
C THR A 222 9.89 -15.19 -4.69
N VAL A 223 8.63 -15.49 -4.39
CA VAL A 223 7.51 -14.84 -5.08
C VAL A 223 7.32 -13.40 -4.58
N PRO A 224 6.79 -12.48 -5.41
CA PRO A 224 6.53 -11.11 -4.98
C PRO A 224 5.51 -11.08 -3.84
N LYS A 225 5.84 -10.37 -2.75
CA LYS A 225 4.92 -10.15 -1.63
C LYS A 225 3.97 -9.00 -1.96
N ALA A 226 3.11 -9.22 -2.95
CA ALA A 226 2.09 -8.28 -3.40
C ALA A 226 0.81 -9.05 -3.69
N MET A 227 -0.25 -8.76 -2.94
CA MET A 227 -1.58 -9.32 -3.19
C MET A 227 -2.28 -8.55 -4.29
N ASP A 228 -2.01 -7.22 -4.31
CA ASP A 228 -2.63 -6.30 -5.23
C ASP A 228 -1.73 -5.08 -5.49
N VAL A 229 -1.85 -4.48 -6.67
CA VAL A 229 -1.11 -3.29 -7.09
C VAL A 229 -1.99 -2.41 -7.99
N ILE A 230 -1.88 -1.10 -7.85
CA ILE A 230 -2.51 -0.18 -8.81
C ILE A 230 -1.70 -0.17 -10.10
N THR A 231 -2.27 -0.67 -11.19
CA THR A 231 -1.60 -0.74 -12.49
C THR A 231 -1.97 0.42 -13.41
N PRO A 232 -1.04 0.90 -14.25
CA PRO A 232 -1.38 1.87 -15.29
C PRO A 232 -2.26 1.22 -16.39
N PRO A 233 -3.04 2.04 -17.14
CA PRO A 233 -3.88 1.52 -18.21
C PRO A 233 -3.14 0.62 -19.19
N GLY A 234 -3.69 -0.56 -19.45
CA GLY A 234 -3.13 -1.55 -20.38
C GLY A 234 -2.07 -2.47 -19.78
N VAL A 235 -1.70 -2.30 -18.53
CA VAL A 235 -0.84 -3.24 -17.79
C VAL A 235 -1.71 -4.26 -17.06
N SER A 236 -1.37 -5.53 -17.17
CA SER A 236 -2.04 -6.63 -16.46
C SER A 236 -1.27 -6.92 -15.17
N GLN A 237 -1.92 -6.76 -14.01
CA GLN A 237 -1.36 -7.13 -12.72
C GLN A 237 -0.85 -8.57 -12.72
N ALA A 238 -1.65 -9.51 -13.22
CA ALA A 238 -1.28 -10.92 -13.26
C ALA A 238 0.02 -11.18 -14.04
N THR A 239 0.27 -10.40 -15.11
CA THR A 239 1.52 -10.50 -15.86
C THR A 239 2.67 -9.79 -15.16
N GLU A 240 2.41 -8.61 -14.59
CA GLU A 240 3.41 -7.79 -13.90
C GLU A 240 3.98 -8.50 -12.66
N LEU A 241 3.12 -9.21 -11.92
CA LEU A 241 3.47 -9.91 -10.69
C LEU A 241 3.90 -11.39 -10.90
N ASP A 242 3.94 -11.90 -12.14
CA ASP A 242 4.33 -13.30 -12.38
C ASP A 242 5.85 -13.47 -12.50
N PRO A 243 6.53 -14.02 -11.47
CA PRO A 243 7.98 -14.23 -11.49
C PRO A 243 8.44 -15.29 -12.50
N THR A 244 7.52 -16.08 -13.08
CA THR A 244 7.85 -17.06 -14.11
C THR A 244 8.07 -16.40 -15.47
N LEU A 245 7.62 -15.17 -15.65
CA LEU A 245 7.78 -14.38 -16.87
C LEU A 245 9.05 -13.50 -16.84
N GLY A 246 9.71 -13.40 -15.70
CA GLY A 246 10.93 -12.61 -15.54
C GLY A 246 11.03 -11.92 -14.18
N ALA A 247 11.88 -10.91 -14.09
CA ALA A 247 11.96 -10.09 -12.89
C ALA A 247 10.66 -9.29 -12.71
N VAL A 248 10.10 -9.33 -11.50
CA VAL A 248 8.89 -8.56 -11.17
C VAL A 248 9.25 -7.10 -11.00
N VAL A 249 8.66 -6.25 -11.85
CA VAL A 249 8.93 -4.80 -11.91
C VAL A 249 7.61 -4.04 -11.98
N ILE A 250 7.27 -3.36 -10.90
CA ILE A 250 5.98 -2.65 -10.75
C ILE A 250 6.05 -1.29 -11.46
N GLN A 251 5.06 -1.03 -12.31
CA GLN A 251 4.93 0.21 -13.07
C GLN A 251 4.17 1.28 -12.26
N PRO A 252 4.53 2.58 -12.37
CA PRO A 252 3.79 3.65 -11.73
C PRO A 252 2.54 4.03 -12.52
N VAL A 253 1.49 4.45 -11.82
CA VAL A 253 0.48 5.33 -12.39
C VAL A 253 1.00 6.77 -12.31
N THR A 254 0.73 7.59 -13.31
CA THR A 254 1.33 8.92 -13.43
C THR A 254 0.27 10.01 -13.52
N VAL A 255 0.56 11.16 -12.92
CA VAL A 255 -0.23 12.38 -13.08
C VAL A 255 -0.01 12.90 -14.52
N PRO A 256 -1.09 13.11 -15.27
CA PRO A 256 -1.04 13.63 -16.65
C PRO A 256 -0.33 14.98 -16.83
#